data_f48bf82dc5c57161187b90541b22e55e
#
_entry.id   f48bf82dc5c57161187b90541b22e55e
#
_cell.length_a   1.000
_cell.length_b   1.000
_cell.length_c   1.000
_cell.angle_alpha   90.00
_cell.angle_beta   90.00
_cell.angle_gamma   90.00
#
_symmetry.space_group_name_H-M   'P 1'
#
loop_
_entity.id
_entity.type
_entity.pdbx_description
1 polymer ?
#
loop_
_entity_poly.entity_id
_entity_poly.type
_entity_poly.pdbx_seq_one_letter_code
_entity_poly.pdbx_strand_id
1 'polypeptide(L)'
;MKKLLWFLLFILFNVKGMAQDHVYQLSSHILDITDGKPVPNVEITLYKLAANDNWIKLKTLKTDENGRVKEFLPLEKSNLNHGNFKLKFETFDYFKTKKVNTFYPFIEVIFKIDDDKHYHVPITISPFGYSTYRGS
;
A
#
# COMPACT_ATOMS: atom_id res chain seq x y z
N MET A 1 -33.25 33.59 -48.68
CA MET A 1 -31.88 33.39 -48.22
C MET A 1 -31.91 32.86 -46.78
N LYS A 2 -31.66 31.57 -46.61
CA LYS A 2 -31.74 30.90 -45.32
C LYS A 2 -30.37 31.01 -44.63
N LYS A 3 -30.30 31.78 -43.54
CA LYS A 3 -29.13 31.81 -42.67
C LYS A 3 -29.17 30.60 -41.76
N LEU A 4 -28.27 29.66 -41.99
CA LEU A 4 -28.10 28.46 -41.16
C LEU A 4 -27.26 28.86 -39.94
N LEU A 5 -27.93 28.94 -38.80
CA LEU A 5 -27.30 29.22 -37.50
C LEU A 5 -26.70 27.92 -36.97
N TRP A 6 -25.38 27.77 -37.05
CA TRP A 6 -24.67 26.66 -36.40
C TRP A 6 -24.59 26.91 -34.92
N PHE A 7 -25.46 26.27 -34.17
CA PHE A 7 -25.30 26.18 -32.72
C PHE A 7 -24.26 25.11 -32.41
N LEU A 8 -23.03 25.57 -32.15
CA LEU A 8 -21.99 24.70 -31.62
C LEU A 8 -22.31 24.43 -30.16
N LEU A 9 -22.94 23.28 -29.89
CA LEU A 9 -23.18 22.78 -28.55
C LEU A 9 -21.84 22.29 -27.97
N PHE A 10 -21.17 23.16 -27.24
CA PHE A 10 -20.00 22.81 -26.43
C PHE A 10 -20.48 21.94 -25.27
N ILE A 11 -20.48 20.60 -25.46
CA ILE A 11 -20.67 19.66 -24.36
C ILE A 11 -19.40 19.69 -23.54
N LEU A 12 -19.40 20.49 -22.47
CA LEU A 12 -18.44 20.41 -21.39
C LEU A 12 -18.61 19.04 -20.72
N PHE A 13 -17.81 18.08 -21.14
CA PHE A 13 -17.57 16.88 -20.35
C PHE A 13 -16.88 17.31 -19.08
N ASN A 14 -17.68 17.56 -18.02
CA ASN A 14 -17.19 17.57 -16.66
C ASN A 14 -16.74 16.15 -16.34
N VAL A 15 -15.50 15.81 -16.64
CA VAL A 15 -14.82 14.66 -16.06
C VAL A 15 -14.63 15.03 -14.59
N LYS A 16 -15.66 14.77 -13.78
CA LYS A 16 -15.44 14.65 -12.34
C LYS A 16 -14.46 13.50 -12.20
N GLY A 17 -13.19 13.82 -11.86
CA GLY A 17 -12.25 12.83 -11.43
C GLY A 17 -12.94 12.07 -10.31
N MET A 18 -13.33 10.83 -10.58
CA MET A 18 -13.84 9.94 -9.55
C MET A 18 -12.69 9.74 -8.58
N ALA A 19 -12.75 10.44 -7.44
CA ALA A 19 -11.91 10.08 -6.29
C ALA A 19 -12.13 8.59 -6.10
N GLN A 20 -11.05 7.80 -6.19
CA GLN A 20 -11.12 6.36 -6.06
C GLN A 20 -11.53 6.10 -4.61
N ASP A 21 -12.79 5.70 -4.38
CA ASP A 21 -13.27 5.29 -3.07
C ASP A 21 -12.46 4.07 -2.66
N HIS A 22 -11.54 4.26 -1.71
CA HIS A 22 -10.77 3.15 -1.17
C HIS A 22 -11.70 2.28 -0.33
N VAL A 23 -11.97 1.06 -0.80
CA VAL A 23 -12.73 0.04 -0.06
C VAL A 23 -11.93 -0.50 1.13
N TYR A 24 -10.61 -0.36 1.07
CA TYR A 24 -9.68 -0.77 2.12
C TYR A 24 -8.93 0.43 2.68
N GLN A 25 -8.71 0.40 3.99
CA GLN A 25 -8.06 1.50 4.71
C GLN A 25 -6.53 1.46 4.62
N LEU A 26 -5.93 0.30 4.34
CA LEU A 26 -4.48 0.12 4.33
C LEU A 26 -4.02 -0.57 3.06
N SER A 27 -2.98 -0.02 2.46
CA SER A 27 -2.24 -0.61 1.35
C SER A 27 -0.73 -0.51 1.58
N SER A 28 0.02 -1.31 0.85
CA SER A 28 1.49 -1.33 0.89
C SER A 28 2.08 -1.51 -0.50
N HIS A 29 3.37 -1.23 -0.63
CA HIS A 29 4.12 -1.36 -1.87
C HIS A 29 5.60 -1.62 -1.54
N ILE A 30 6.25 -2.47 -2.31
CA ILE A 30 7.68 -2.74 -2.21
C ILE A 30 8.36 -2.34 -3.51
N LEU A 31 9.37 -1.47 -3.42
CA LEU A 31 10.26 -1.07 -4.50
C LEU A 31 11.69 -1.46 -4.18
N ASP A 32 12.34 -2.22 -5.06
CA ASP A 32 13.79 -2.45 -5.01
C ASP A 32 14.49 -1.26 -5.66
N ILE A 33 15.19 -0.46 -4.84
CA ILE A 33 15.90 0.74 -5.33
C ILE A 33 17.23 0.42 -6.02
N THR A 34 17.70 -0.82 -5.95
CA THR A 34 18.92 -1.23 -6.65
C THR A 34 18.74 -1.19 -8.16
N ASP A 35 17.58 -1.59 -8.64
CA ASP A 35 17.24 -1.61 -10.06
C ASP A 35 16.00 -0.78 -10.44
N GLY A 36 15.37 -0.13 -9.45
CA GLY A 36 14.19 0.72 -9.65
C GLY A 36 12.92 -0.04 -10.02
N LYS A 37 12.80 -1.32 -9.62
CA LYS A 37 11.68 -2.19 -9.99
C LYS A 37 10.77 -2.53 -8.80
N PRO A 38 9.47 -2.70 -9.04
CA PRO A 38 8.58 -3.25 -8.02
C PRO A 38 8.95 -4.69 -7.68
N VAL A 39 8.63 -5.11 -6.46
CA VAL A 39 8.97 -6.45 -5.94
C VAL A 39 7.71 -7.30 -5.82
N PRO A 40 7.44 -8.21 -6.75
CA PRO A 40 6.29 -9.08 -6.71
C PRO A 40 6.51 -10.30 -5.80
N ASN A 41 5.41 -10.97 -5.44
CA ASN A 41 5.38 -12.28 -4.78
C ASN A 41 6.04 -12.33 -3.40
N VAL A 42 6.10 -11.19 -2.70
CA VAL A 42 6.58 -11.12 -1.31
C VAL A 42 5.41 -11.16 -0.34
N GLU A 43 5.47 -12.04 0.65
CA GLU A 43 4.48 -12.10 1.72
C GLU A 43 4.62 -10.90 2.65
N ILE A 44 3.47 -10.27 2.92
CA ILE A 44 3.34 -9.19 3.89
C ILE A 44 2.27 -9.60 4.90
N THR A 45 2.63 -9.63 6.18
CA THR A 45 1.70 -9.94 7.26
C THR A 45 1.38 -8.70 8.07
N LEU A 46 0.08 -8.45 8.23
CA LEU A 46 -0.44 -7.38 9.09
C LEU A 46 -0.72 -7.90 10.48
N TYR A 47 -0.26 -7.16 11.48
CA TYR A 47 -0.55 -7.38 12.90
C TYR A 47 -1.16 -6.12 13.52
N LYS A 48 -1.98 -6.31 14.54
CA LYS A 48 -2.48 -5.24 15.42
C LYS A 48 -1.96 -5.46 16.83
N LEU A 49 -1.53 -4.38 17.49
CA LEU A 49 -1.15 -4.41 18.89
C LEU A 49 -2.40 -4.49 19.76
N ALA A 50 -2.50 -5.53 20.59
CA ALA A 50 -3.58 -5.69 21.55
C ALA A 50 -3.29 -4.92 22.85
N ALA A 51 -4.31 -4.78 23.72
CA ALA A 51 -4.21 -4.07 24.99
C ALA A 51 -3.21 -4.68 25.99
N ASN A 52 -2.87 -5.96 25.82
CA ASN A 52 -1.88 -6.68 26.63
C ASN A 52 -0.46 -6.66 26.03
N ASP A 53 -0.18 -5.72 25.12
CA ASP A 53 1.10 -5.54 24.39
C ASP A 53 1.51 -6.72 23.51
N ASN A 54 0.57 -7.60 23.17
CA ASN A 54 0.81 -8.68 22.21
C ASN A 54 0.39 -8.30 20.80
N TRP A 55 1.18 -8.72 19.80
CA TRP A 55 0.85 -8.58 18.40
C TRP A 55 -0.08 -9.70 17.94
N ILE A 56 -1.27 -9.32 17.48
CA ILE A 56 -2.26 -10.25 16.91
C ILE A 56 -2.15 -10.22 15.40
N LYS A 57 -1.89 -11.37 14.81
CA LYS A 57 -1.89 -11.55 13.35
C LYS A 57 -3.31 -11.38 12.82
N LEU A 58 -3.46 -10.48 11.84
CA LEU A 58 -4.75 -10.21 11.19
C LEU A 58 -4.84 -10.85 9.82
N LYS A 59 -3.85 -10.66 8.96
CA LYS A 59 -3.91 -11.08 7.55
C LYS A 59 -2.51 -11.19 6.96
N THR A 60 -2.32 -12.17 6.06
CA THR A 60 -1.13 -12.30 5.22
C THR A 60 -1.55 -12.23 3.75
N LEU A 61 -0.91 -11.37 2.98
CA LEU A 61 -1.12 -11.23 1.54
C LEU A 61 0.23 -11.19 0.82
N LYS A 62 0.24 -11.47 -0.48
CA LYS A 62 1.44 -11.36 -1.32
C LYS A 62 1.34 -10.14 -2.22
N THR A 63 2.48 -9.51 -2.49
CA THR A 63 2.55 -8.44 -3.48
C THR A 63 2.22 -8.96 -4.89
N ASP A 64 1.50 -8.14 -5.63
CA ASP A 64 1.17 -8.38 -7.04
C ASP A 64 2.38 -8.07 -7.96
N GLU A 65 2.19 -8.18 -9.27
CA GLU A 65 3.22 -7.90 -10.28
C GLU A 65 3.77 -6.46 -10.21
N ASN A 66 3.00 -5.54 -9.64
CA ASN A 66 3.41 -4.16 -9.40
C ASN A 66 4.00 -3.94 -8.00
N GLY A 67 4.29 -5.01 -7.26
CA GLY A 67 4.83 -4.93 -5.90
C GLY A 67 3.83 -4.42 -4.86
N ARG A 68 2.52 -4.47 -5.12
CA ARG A 68 1.49 -3.86 -4.30
C ARG A 68 0.61 -4.87 -3.59
N VAL A 69 0.16 -4.47 -2.40
CA VAL A 69 -0.97 -5.07 -1.69
C VAL A 69 -1.97 -3.95 -1.40
N LYS A 70 -3.22 -4.11 -1.85
CA LYS A 70 -4.26 -3.09 -1.74
C LYS A 70 -5.34 -3.41 -0.72
N GLU A 71 -5.37 -4.63 -0.18
CA GLU A 71 -6.55 -5.21 0.49
C GLU A 71 -6.30 -5.55 1.96
N PHE A 72 -5.50 -4.73 2.65
CA PHE A 72 -5.43 -4.76 4.10
C PHE A 72 -6.52 -3.89 4.71
N LEU A 73 -7.11 -4.32 5.80
CA LEU A 73 -8.14 -3.62 6.59
C LEU A 73 -9.29 -3.07 5.75
N PRO A 74 -10.46 -3.72 5.74
CA PRO A 74 -11.67 -3.12 5.22
C PRO A 74 -11.90 -1.74 5.85
N LEU A 75 -12.33 -0.77 5.06
CA LEU A 75 -12.63 0.57 5.56
C LEU A 75 -13.86 0.53 6.47
N GLU A 76 -13.65 0.83 7.74
CA GLU A 76 -14.69 0.86 8.77
C GLU A 76 -14.84 2.28 9.32
N LYS A 77 -16.09 2.78 9.38
CA LYS A 77 -16.40 4.15 9.84
C LYS A 77 -16.52 4.30 11.38
N SER A 78 -16.05 3.33 12.15
CA SER A 78 -16.38 3.23 13.58
C SER A 78 -15.16 3.18 14.50
N ASN A 79 -14.03 3.77 14.12
CA ASN A 79 -12.77 3.72 14.87
C ASN A 79 -12.24 2.30 15.14
N LEU A 80 -12.84 1.26 14.59
CA LEU A 80 -12.45 -0.14 14.80
C LEU A 80 -11.03 -0.43 14.30
N ASN A 81 -10.58 0.32 13.29
CA ASN A 81 -9.24 0.21 12.75
C ASN A 81 -8.24 1.19 13.41
N HIS A 82 -8.62 1.92 14.47
CA HIS A 82 -7.66 2.77 15.17
C HIS A 82 -6.73 1.92 16.05
N GLY A 83 -5.48 2.33 16.16
CA GLY A 83 -4.48 1.65 16.98
C GLY A 83 -3.11 1.55 16.34
N ASN A 84 -2.24 0.78 16.97
CA ASN A 84 -0.90 0.51 16.49
C ASN A 84 -0.89 -0.80 15.69
N PHE A 85 -0.27 -0.74 14.53
CA PHE A 85 -0.16 -1.84 13.59
C PHE A 85 1.29 -2.10 13.22
N LYS A 86 1.55 -3.30 12.72
CA LYS A 86 2.84 -3.71 12.19
C LYS A 86 2.65 -4.46 10.88
N LEU A 87 3.40 -4.07 9.86
CA LEU A 87 3.60 -4.85 8.65
C LEU A 87 4.94 -5.56 8.73
N LYS A 88 4.93 -6.88 8.55
CA LYS A 88 6.12 -7.70 8.40
C LYS A 88 6.27 -8.14 6.97
N PHE A 89 7.40 -7.79 6.36
CA PHE A 89 7.75 -8.08 4.98
C PHE A 89 8.79 -9.19 4.93
N GLU A 90 8.46 -10.31 4.29
CA GLU A 90 9.35 -11.47 4.14
C GLU A 90 10.26 -11.29 2.92
N THR A 91 11.22 -10.39 3.02
CA THR A 91 12.08 -9.97 1.90
C THR A 91 13.28 -10.88 1.65
N PHE A 92 13.61 -11.76 2.58
CA PHE A 92 14.80 -12.63 2.47
C PHE A 92 14.76 -13.52 1.23
N ASP A 93 13.64 -14.18 0.97
CA ASP A 93 13.52 -15.10 -0.16
C ASP A 93 13.59 -14.38 -1.52
N TYR A 94 13.15 -13.14 -1.59
CA TYR A 94 13.33 -12.30 -2.78
C TYR A 94 14.82 -12.13 -3.12
N PHE A 95 15.64 -11.72 -2.16
CA PHE A 95 17.09 -11.56 -2.37
C PHE A 95 17.78 -12.88 -2.64
N LYS A 96 17.37 -13.96 -1.95
CA LYS A 96 17.88 -15.32 -2.19
C LYS A 96 17.62 -15.77 -3.64
N THR A 97 16.43 -15.50 -4.18
CA THR A 97 16.10 -15.79 -5.58
C THR A 97 17.00 -15.02 -6.53
N LYS A 98 17.36 -13.78 -6.21
CA LYS A 98 18.32 -12.97 -6.96
C LYS A 98 19.77 -13.37 -6.75
N LYS A 99 20.07 -14.33 -5.88
CA LYS A 99 21.43 -14.73 -5.45
C LYS A 99 22.23 -13.58 -4.87
N VAL A 100 21.57 -12.72 -4.11
CA VAL A 100 22.15 -11.54 -3.46
C VAL A 100 22.04 -11.72 -1.95
N ASN A 101 23.14 -11.50 -1.23
CA ASN A 101 23.11 -11.47 0.22
C ASN A 101 22.39 -10.23 0.73
N THR A 102 21.58 -10.41 1.77
CA THR A 102 20.92 -9.32 2.47
C THR A 102 21.27 -9.33 3.94
N PHE A 103 21.33 -8.14 4.54
CA PHE A 103 21.56 -7.99 5.97
C PHE A 103 20.31 -8.27 6.81
N TYR A 104 19.13 -8.01 6.23
CA TYR A 104 17.85 -8.11 6.94
C TYR A 104 17.14 -9.44 6.64
N PRO A 105 16.86 -10.27 7.67
CA PRO A 105 16.13 -11.52 7.48
C PRO A 105 14.65 -11.28 7.11
N PHE A 106 14.09 -10.18 7.56
CA PHE A 106 12.79 -9.61 7.23
C PHE A 106 12.78 -8.14 7.64
N ILE A 107 11.73 -7.42 7.26
CA ILE A 107 11.55 -6.00 7.63
C ILE A 107 10.24 -5.87 8.37
N GLU A 108 10.23 -5.17 9.50
CA GLU A 108 9.02 -4.81 10.24
C GLU A 108 8.86 -3.29 10.28
N VAL A 109 7.66 -2.82 9.96
CA VAL A 109 7.29 -1.41 10.03
C VAL A 109 6.12 -1.26 10.98
N ILE A 110 6.33 -0.50 12.06
CA ILE A 110 5.30 -0.20 13.05
C ILE A 110 4.77 1.20 12.76
N PHE A 111 3.44 1.36 12.73
CA PHE A 111 2.76 2.61 12.44
C PHE A 111 1.43 2.70 13.19
N LYS A 112 0.88 3.90 13.24
CA LYS A 112 -0.38 4.20 13.92
C LYS A 112 -1.45 4.59 12.91
N ILE A 113 -2.65 4.06 13.09
CA ILE A 113 -3.88 4.54 12.45
C ILE A 113 -4.71 5.26 13.51
N ASP A 114 -5.05 6.53 13.30
CA ASP A 114 -5.80 7.37 14.24
C ASP A 114 -6.93 8.18 13.59
N ASP A 115 -7.21 7.94 12.32
CA ASP A 115 -8.37 8.48 11.60
C ASP A 115 -8.93 7.46 10.60
N ASP A 116 -10.02 7.82 9.92
CA ASP A 116 -10.69 6.94 8.95
C ASP A 116 -10.21 7.13 7.51
N LYS A 117 -9.07 7.83 7.30
CA LYS A 117 -8.49 8.01 5.98
C LYS A 117 -7.75 6.76 5.52
N HIS A 118 -7.50 6.70 4.23
CA HIS A 118 -6.63 5.67 3.67
C HIS A 118 -5.17 5.89 4.09
N TYR A 119 -4.50 4.78 4.44
CA TYR A 119 -3.09 4.74 4.78
C TYR A 119 -2.35 3.92 3.73
N HIS A 120 -1.29 4.49 3.19
CA HIS A 120 -0.34 3.79 2.33
C HIS A 120 1.01 3.73 3.03
N VAL A 121 1.49 2.51 3.30
CA VAL A 121 2.75 2.26 4.01
C VAL A 121 3.68 1.48 3.09
N PRO A 122 4.42 2.15 2.19
CA PRO A 122 5.36 1.51 1.29
C PRO A 122 6.71 1.33 1.96
N ILE A 123 7.51 0.39 1.42
CA ILE A 123 8.93 0.30 1.69
C ILE A 123 9.74 0.36 0.41
N THR A 124 10.93 0.95 0.50
CA THR A 124 11.99 0.79 -0.48
C THR A 124 13.06 -0.09 0.11
N ILE A 125 13.59 -1.03 -0.67
CA ILE A 125 14.57 -2.00 -0.22
C ILE A 125 15.81 -1.99 -1.08
N SER A 126 16.94 -2.31 -0.43
CA SER A 126 18.19 -2.76 -1.03
C SER A 126 18.73 -3.90 -0.18
N PRO A 127 19.79 -4.62 -0.59
CA PRO A 127 20.31 -5.74 0.21
C PRO A 127 20.74 -5.36 1.63
N PHE A 128 21.21 -4.13 1.86
CA PHE A 128 21.77 -3.67 3.14
C PHE A 128 21.08 -2.44 3.72
N GLY A 129 19.89 -2.10 3.25
CA GLY A 129 19.14 -0.96 3.77
C GLY A 129 17.70 -0.94 3.30
N TYR A 130 16.86 -0.23 4.03
CA TYR A 130 15.48 0.01 3.64
C TYR A 130 15.00 1.34 4.18
N SER A 131 13.93 1.85 3.62
CA SER A 131 13.21 3.00 4.14
C SER A 131 11.71 2.82 4.02
N THR A 132 10.99 3.58 4.81
CA THR A 132 9.54 3.63 4.79
C THR A 132 9.06 5.06 5.01
N TYR A 133 7.84 5.34 4.55
CA TYR A 133 7.20 6.64 4.75
C TYR A 133 5.68 6.48 4.72
N ARG A 134 4.94 7.50 5.15
CA ARG A 134 3.51 7.54 4.92
C ARG A 134 3.26 8.05 3.51
N GLY A 135 2.76 7.19 2.64
CA GLY A 135 2.32 7.56 1.31
C GLY A 135 0.94 8.24 1.31
N SER A 136 0.55 8.75 0.18
CA SER A 136 -0.77 9.38 -0.05
C SER A 136 -1.78 8.38 -0.58
#